data_712378ab5463d2682766b9550c52438e
#
_entry.id   712378ab5463d2682766b9550c52438e
#
_cell.length_a   1.000
_cell.length_b   1.000
_cell.length_c   1.000
_cell.angle_alpha   90.00
_cell.angle_beta   90.00
_cell.angle_gamma   90.00
#
_symmetry.space_group_name_H-M   'P 1'
#
loop_
_entity.id
_entity.type
_entity.pdbx_description
1 polymer ?
#
loop_
_entity_poly.entity_id
_entity_poly.type
_entity_poly.pdbx_seq_one_letter_code
_entity_poly.pdbx_strand_id
1 'polypeptide(L)'
;FAQGHYIFSELIVNGQAVGADYSHIRKNTNSYQPSFTSEIVNSEDLRCNKGATTAAATTYAVKAGDKIGFKLSFNEFIEHPGPAFVYMSKAPGDVSSYDGSGDWFKAYEAGLCSGTPATDASWCTWQKDRIEFTIPTGIEDGEYLVRPEHIAIHEGHVGKAQFYMECAQLRITGGSGGTPSPLVKIPGLYSAQDPGIAFDKWNNPTSYTMPGPKVATFGGASAAPGTPADNSTTPSPST
;
A
#
# COMPACT_ATOMS: atom_id res chain seq x y z
N PHE A 1 11.01 26.40 4.17
CA PHE A 1 10.88 25.47 5.30
C PHE A 1 10.84 24.07 4.72
N ALA A 2 11.96 23.34 4.77
CA ALA A 2 11.98 21.92 4.46
C ALA A 2 11.32 21.20 5.65
N GLN A 3 10.02 20.99 5.58
CA GLN A 3 9.35 20.00 6.40
C GLN A 3 9.17 18.77 5.52
N GLY A 4 10.14 17.88 5.52
CA GLY A 4 10.08 16.63 4.79
C GLY A 4 9.05 15.64 5.33
N HIS A 5 8.00 16.11 6.03
CA HIS A 5 6.90 15.30 6.56
C HIS A 5 5.68 15.44 5.67
N TYR A 6 4.95 14.36 5.44
CA TYR A 6 3.84 14.27 4.50
C TYR A 6 2.72 13.35 4.98
N ILE A 7 1.58 13.42 4.32
CA ILE A 7 0.40 12.63 4.62
C ILE A 7 -0.31 12.24 3.32
N PHE A 8 -0.76 11.00 3.20
CA PHE A 8 -1.55 10.51 2.08
C PHE A 8 -3.02 10.83 2.31
N SER A 9 -3.53 11.90 1.70
CA SER A 9 -4.90 12.37 1.95
C SER A 9 -5.84 12.23 0.76
N GLU A 10 -5.31 12.15 -0.46
CA GLU A 10 -6.09 12.15 -1.70
C GLU A 10 -6.07 10.77 -2.36
N LEU A 11 -7.25 10.24 -2.66
CA LEU A 11 -7.40 8.98 -3.40
C LEU A 11 -7.40 9.27 -4.91
N ILE A 12 -6.57 8.55 -5.66
CA ILE A 12 -6.49 8.58 -7.12
C ILE A 12 -6.96 7.24 -7.66
N VAL A 13 -7.86 7.25 -8.62
CA VAL A 13 -8.33 6.03 -9.31
C VAL A 13 -8.14 6.22 -10.81
N ASN A 14 -7.38 5.32 -11.44
CA ASN A 14 -7.05 5.36 -12.86
C ASN A 14 -6.53 6.73 -13.33
N GLY A 15 -5.68 7.35 -12.49
CA GLY A 15 -5.06 8.65 -12.77
C GLY A 15 -5.94 9.87 -12.46
N GLN A 16 -7.16 9.69 -11.96
CA GLN A 16 -8.06 10.77 -11.61
C GLN A 16 -8.25 10.86 -10.10
N ALA A 17 -8.18 12.07 -9.54
CA ALA A 17 -8.56 12.33 -8.16
C ALA A 17 -10.05 12.08 -7.95
N VAL A 18 -10.41 11.39 -6.86
CA VAL A 18 -11.79 11.08 -6.51
C VAL A 18 -12.13 11.63 -5.13
N GLY A 19 -13.06 12.58 -5.12
CA GLY A 19 -13.42 13.32 -3.90
C GLY A 19 -12.37 14.35 -3.48
N ALA A 20 -12.59 14.96 -2.33
CA ALA A 20 -11.64 15.84 -1.66
C ALA A 20 -10.73 15.03 -0.72
N ASP A 21 -9.73 15.69 -0.14
CA ASP A 21 -8.88 15.12 0.91
C ASP A 21 -9.73 14.45 1.98
N TYR A 22 -9.34 13.23 2.37
CA TYR A 22 -10.01 12.40 3.38
C TYR A 22 -11.45 11.99 3.05
N SER A 23 -11.97 12.21 1.83
CA SER A 23 -13.29 11.68 1.45
C SER A 23 -13.35 10.16 1.56
N HIS A 24 -12.30 9.48 1.13
CA HIS A 24 -12.20 8.02 1.06
C HIS A 24 -11.01 7.46 1.86
N ILE A 25 -10.20 8.32 2.44
CA ILE A 25 -9.07 7.99 3.30
C ILE A 25 -9.41 8.43 4.72
N ARG A 26 -9.22 7.55 5.69
CA ARG A 26 -9.43 7.82 7.10
C ARG A 26 -8.47 8.88 7.59
N LYS A 27 -8.99 9.94 8.20
CA LYS A 27 -8.17 11.05 8.70
C LYS A 27 -7.55 10.68 10.05
N ASN A 28 -6.24 10.75 10.14
CA ASN A 28 -5.52 10.55 11.40
C ASN A 28 -5.52 11.81 12.28
N THR A 29 -5.14 11.67 13.54
CA THR A 29 -4.95 12.77 14.50
C THR A 29 -3.49 13.22 14.61
N ASN A 30 -2.57 12.52 13.92
CA ASN A 30 -1.13 12.79 13.91
C ASN A 30 -0.74 13.86 12.87
N SER A 31 -1.68 14.28 12.02
CA SER A 31 -1.42 15.16 10.89
C SER A 31 -0.32 14.60 9.99
N TYR A 32 0.59 15.41 9.46
CA TYR A 32 1.72 14.95 8.64
C TYR A 32 2.95 14.53 9.44
N GLN A 33 2.81 14.36 10.76
CA GLN A 33 3.93 13.86 11.58
C GLN A 33 4.07 12.34 11.39
N PRO A 34 5.31 11.83 11.27
CA PRO A 34 5.54 10.39 11.28
C PRO A 34 5.26 9.79 12.65
N SER A 35 5.09 8.48 12.67
CA SER A 35 5.23 7.68 13.88
C SER A 35 6.60 6.99 13.86
N PHE A 36 7.30 6.99 15.00
CA PHE A 36 8.64 6.39 15.08
C PHE A 36 8.58 4.91 15.44
N THR A 37 9.63 4.17 15.07
CA THR A 37 9.74 2.71 15.30
C THR A 37 9.30 2.29 16.70
N SER A 38 9.85 2.93 17.74
CA SER A 38 9.57 2.57 19.14
C SER A 38 8.13 2.78 19.57
N GLU A 39 7.40 3.64 18.87
CA GLU A 39 6.01 3.97 19.19
C GLU A 39 5.01 3.09 18.44
N ILE A 40 5.35 2.73 17.18
CA ILE A 40 4.34 2.27 16.24
C ILE A 40 4.33 0.76 15.98
N VAL A 41 5.51 0.09 15.98
CA VAL A 41 5.60 -1.31 15.52
C VAL A 41 4.74 -2.30 16.32
N ASN A 42 4.49 -2.00 17.60
CA ASN A 42 3.65 -2.83 18.48
C ASN A 42 2.29 -2.18 18.77
N SER A 43 1.95 -1.07 18.14
CA SER A 43 0.70 -0.35 18.33
C SER A 43 -0.36 -0.75 17.31
N GLU A 44 -1.63 -0.75 17.70
CA GLU A 44 -2.75 -0.87 16.77
C GLU A 44 -2.85 0.33 15.80
N ASP A 45 -2.27 1.47 16.16
CA ASP A 45 -2.15 2.63 15.28
C ASP A 45 -1.33 2.34 14.02
N LEU A 46 -0.50 1.28 14.01
CA LEU A 46 0.18 0.81 12.79
C LEU A 46 -0.80 0.38 11.70
N ARG A 47 -2.05 0.05 12.02
CA ARG A 47 -3.09 -0.30 11.04
C ARG A 47 -3.38 0.87 10.10
N CYS A 48 -3.80 2.02 10.64
CA CYS A 48 -4.31 3.15 9.85
C CYS A 48 -3.84 4.52 10.34
N ASN A 49 -2.77 4.58 11.15
CA ASN A 49 -2.27 5.77 11.87
C ASN A 49 -3.10 6.14 13.10
N LYS A 50 -2.56 7.02 13.92
CA LYS A 50 -3.12 7.46 15.21
C LYS A 50 -4.54 8.00 15.05
N GLY A 51 -5.48 7.41 15.75
CA GLY A 51 -6.89 7.82 15.77
C GLY A 51 -7.68 7.53 14.49
N ALA A 52 -7.08 6.85 13.49
CA ALA A 52 -7.74 6.56 12.22
C ALA A 52 -8.31 5.13 12.12
N THR A 53 -8.16 4.31 13.14
CA THR A 53 -8.67 2.93 13.15
C THR A 53 -10.18 2.86 12.91
N THR A 54 -10.92 3.86 13.42
CA THR A 54 -12.38 3.97 13.28
C THR A 54 -12.83 5.33 12.72
N ALA A 55 -11.91 6.09 12.10
CA ALA A 55 -12.25 7.40 11.56
C ALA A 55 -13.24 7.29 10.39
N ALA A 56 -14.18 8.20 10.33
CA ALA A 56 -15.17 8.25 9.26
C ALA A 56 -14.53 8.56 7.90
N ALA A 57 -14.84 7.74 6.90
CA ALA A 57 -14.57 7.98 5.50
C ALA A 57 -15.65 7.26 4.68
N THR A 58 -15.90 7.71 3.46
CA THR A 58 -16.84 7.02 2.58
C THR A 58 -16.13 5.91 1.79
N THR A 59 -16.83 4.80 1.56
CA THR A 59 -16.28 3.69 0.77
C THR A 59 -16.42 3.99 -0.72
N TYR A 60 -15.30 3.94 -1.45
CA TYR A 60 -15.28 4.15 -2.91
C TYR A 60 -15.31 2.82 -3.67
N ALA A 61 -16.13 2.72 -4.71
CA ALA A 61 -16.26 1.51 -5.53
C ALA A 61 -15.20 1.50 -6.63
N VAL A 62 -14.48 0.39 -6.76
CA VAL A 62 -13.44 0.14 -7.76
C VAL A 62 -13.52 -1.29 -8.28
N LYS A 63 -12.76 -1.60 -9.33
CA LYS A 63 -12.65 -2.95 -9.89
C LYS A 63 -11.26 -3.53 -9.63
N ALA A 64 -11.20 -4.84 -9.53
CA ALA A 64 -9.94 -5.57 -9.62
C ALA A 64 -9.26 -5.23 -10.96
N GLY A 65 -7.97 -4.88 -10.91
CA GLY A 65 -7.23 -4.37 -12.06
C GLY A 65 -7.18 -2.84 -12.17
N ASP A 66 -8.00 -2.09 -11.42
CA ASP A 66 -7.89 -0.63 -11.37
C ASP A 66 -6.56 -0.19 -10.75
N LYS A 67 -6.02 0.91 -11.24
CA LYS A 67 -4.83 1.56 -10.69
C LYS A 67 -5.24 2.55 -9.60
N ILE A 68 -4.76 2.32 -8.39
CA ILE A 68 -5.04 3.12 -7.20
C ILE A 68 -3.79 3.91 -6.82
N GLY A 69 -3.95 5.20 -6.54
CA GLY A 69 -2.91 6.09 -6.04
C GLY A 69 -3.32 6.72 -4.72
N PHE A 70 -2.34 6.94 -3.88
CA PHE A 70 -2.45 7.67 -2.62
C PHE A 70 -1.55 8.89 -2.73
N LYS A 71 -2.14 10.06 -2.99
CA LYS A 71 -1.40 11.28 -3.22
C LYS A 71 -1.23 12.07 -1.92
N LEU A 72 -0.09 12.73 -1.83
CA LEU A 72 0.26 13.58 -0.70
C LEU A 72 -0.54 14.89 -0.71
N SER A 73 -0.89 15.39 0.49
CA SER A 73 -1.46 16.73 0.66
C SER A 73 -0.50 17.82 0.19
N PHE A 74 -1.03 18.99 -0.07
CA PHE A 74 -0.28 20.25 -0.29
C PHE A 74 0.73 20.23 -1.44
N ASN A 75 0.59 19.32 -2.43
CA ASN A 75 1.55 19.10 -3.52
C ASN A 75 2.97 18.79 -3.01
N GLU A 76 3.07 18.10 -1.90
CA GLU A 76 4.34 17.65 -1.35
C GLU A 76 4.89 16.45 -2.10
N PHE A 77 6.16 16.14 -1.84
CA PHE A 77 6.86 14.99 -2.41
C PHE A 77 7.47 14.15 -1.29
N ILE A 78 7.68 12.88 -1.57
CA ILE A 78 8.42 11.99 -0.68
C ILE A 78 9.90 12.38 -0.74
N GLU A 79 10.39 13.05 0.29
CA GLU A 79 11.75 13.58 0.40
C GLU A 79 12.60 12.81 1.44
N HIS A 80 12.13 11.66 1.88
CA HIS A 80 12.88 10.75 2.72
C HIS A 80 13.17 9.45 1.97
N PRO A 81 14.42 8.92 2.04
CA PRO A 81 14.74 7.64 1.42
C PRO A 81 14.10 6.48 2.17
N GLY A 82 13.56 5.54 1.43
CA GLY A 82 12.98 4.34 2.01
C GLY A 82 11.96 3.64 1.11
N PRO A 83 11.53 2.43 1.50
CA PRO A 83 10.58 1.64 0.75
C PRO A 83 9.14 2.13 0.92
N ALA A 84 8.31 1.81 -0.08
CA ALA A 84 6.87 1.93 0.02
C ALA A 84 6.18 0.57 -0.12
N PHE A 85 5.02 0.48 0.49
CA PHE A 85 4.16 -0.71 0.48
C PHE A 85 2.71 -0.33 0.30
N VAL A 86 1.91 -1.29 -0.16
CA VAL A 86 0.46 -1.27 0.02
C VAL A 86 0.04 -2.60 0.64
N TYR A 87 -0.61 -2.53 1.78
CA TYR A 87 -1.24 -3.66 2.44
C TYR A 87 -2.76 -3.57 2.31
N MET A 88 -3.42 -4.71 2.21
CA MET A 88 -4.87 -4.78 2.12
C MET A 88 -5.42 -5.75 3.16
N SER A 89 -6.58 -5.41 3.73
CA SER A 89 -7.31 -6.27 4.68
C SER A 89 -8.79 -6.28 4.32
N LYS A 90 -9.35 -7.48 4.10
CA LYS A 90 -10.77 -7.64 3.80
C LYS A 90 -11.59 -7.46 5.07
N ALA A 91 -12.55 -6.54 5.04
CA ALA A 91 -13.51 -6.38 6.11
C ALA A 91 -14.48 -7.58 6.14
N PRO A 92 -14.86 -8.09 7.32
CA PRO A 92 -15.84 -9.16 7.43
C PRO A 92 -17.28 -8.72 7.09
N GLY A 93 -17.49 -7.43 6.92
CA GLY A 93 -18.74 -6.77 6.58
C GLY A 93 -18.47 -5.36 6.07
N ASP A 94 -19.21 -4.37 6.57
CA ASP A 94 -19.02 -2.97 6.22
C ASP A 94 -17.64 -2.46 6.71
N VAL A 95 -16.84 -1.97 5.77
CA VAL A 95 -15.48 -1.49 6.06
C VAL A 95 -15.49 -0.23 6.94
N SER A 96 -16.56 0.55 6.93
CA SER A 96 -16.67 1.76 7.76
C SER A 96 -16.60 1.46 9.26
N SER A 97 -17.04 0.27 9.68
CA SER A 97 -16.98 -0.19 11.07
C SER A 97 -15.77 -1.09 11.36
N TYR A 98 -14.95 -1.43 10.35
CA TYR A 98 -13.85 -2.36 10.49
C TYR A 98 -12.58 -1.64 10.98
N ASP A 99 -11.99 -2.17 12.06
CA ASP A 99 -10.80 -1.61 12.71
C ASP A 99 -9.45 -2.13 12.16
N GLY A 100 -9.48 -3.06 11.18
CA GLY A 100 -8.28 -3.67 10.64
C GLY A 100 -7.66 -4.78 11.51
N SER A 101 -8.38 -5.35 12.46
CA SER A 101 -7.89 -6.43 13.35
C SER A 101 -7.77 -7.80 12.66
N GLY A 102 -8.32 -7.95 11.47
CA GLY A 102 -8.24 -9.16 10.65
C GLY A 102 -6.87 -9.40 10.03
N ASP A 103 -6.84 -10.26 9.02
CA ASP A 103 -5.62 -10.57 8.29
C ASP A 103 -5.32 -9.51 7.23
N TRP A 104 -4.03 -9.24 7.05
CA TRP A 104 -3.50 -8.35 6.03
C TRP A 104 -2.60 -9.12 5.07
N PHE A 105 -2.55 -8.68 3.82
CA PHE A 105 -1.57 -9.14 2.85
C PHE A 105 -0.89 -7.96 2.16
N LYS A 106 0.36 -8.13 1.77
CA LYS A 106 1.08 -7.13 1.00
C LYS A 106 0.66 -7.24 -0.47
N ALA A 107 0.03 -6.19 -1.01
CA ALA A 107 -0.40 -6.13 -2.41
C ALA A 107 0.67 -5.50 -3.32
N TYR A 108 1.57 -4.69 -2.75
CA TYR A 108 2.60 -3.98 -3.50
C TYR A 108 3.79 -3.64 -2.62
N GLU A 109 4.97 -3.57 -3.23
CA GLU A 109 6.17 -3.02 -2.63
C GLU A 109 7.05 -2.31 -3.67
N ALA A 110 7.74 -1.26 -3.24
CA ALA A 110 8.76 -0.56 -4.01
C ALA A 110 9.95 -0.26 -3.11
N GLY A 111 11.12 -0.67 -3.57
CA GLY A 111 12.39 -0.44 -2.89
C GLY A 111 13.32 0.42 -3.74
N LEU A 112 14.48 -0.12 -4.10
CA LEU A 112 15.45 0.55 -4.97
C LEU A 112 15.05 0.41 -6.45
N CYS A 113 15.09 1.52 -7.18
CA CYS A 113 14.95 1.54 -8.63
C CYS A 113 16.30 1.61 -9.34
N SER A 114 17.36 2.04 -8.64
CA SER A 114 18.72 2.14 -9.17
C SER A 114 19.75 2.19 -8.02
N GLY A 115 21.02 2.16 -8.34
CA GLY A 115 22.11 2.47 -7.43
C GLY A 115 22.13 1.66 -6.12
N THR A 116 22.42 2.35 -5.01
CA THR A 116 22.54 1.74 -3.68
C THR A 116 21.64 2.43 -2.67
N PRO A 117 21.32 1.77 -1.53
CA PRO A 117 20.45 2.35 -0.50
C PRO A 117 21.00 3.62 0.15
N ALA A 118 22.31 3.85 0.05
CA ALA A 118 22.97 5.05 0.58
C ALA A 118 22.52 6.34 -0.13
N THR A 119 22.12 6.25 -1.40
CA THR A 119 21.73 7.38 -2.23
C THR A 119 20.20 7.56 -2.22
N ASP A 120 19.72 8.74 -1.85
CA ASP A 120 18.28 9.02 -1.74
C ASP A 120 17.55 8.82 -3.07
N ALA A 121 18.13 9.34 -4.18
CA ALA A 121 17.56 9.19 -5.52
C ALA A 121 17.52 7.74 -6.05
N SER A 122 18.13 6.79 -5.36
CA SER A 122 18.04 5.36 -5.71
C SER A 122 16.69 4.74 -5.35
N TRP A 123 15.95 5.33 -4.43
CA TRP A 123 14.65 4.83 -3.99
C TRP A 123 13.55 5.17 -5.00
N CYS A 124 12.71 4.17 -5.31
CA CYS A 124 11.61 4.35 -6.27
C CYS A 124 10.60 5.43 -5.83
N THR A 125 10.54 5.68 -4.53
CA THR A 125 9.65 6.66 -3.89
C THR A 125 10.20 8.10 -3.95
N TRP A 126 11.51 8.27 -4.16
CA TRP A 126 12.16 9.59 -4.09
C TRP A 126 11.53 10.61 -5.05
N GLN A 127 11.15 11.77 -4.53
CA GLN A 127 10.50 12.86 -5.28
C GLN A 127 9.19 12.46 -5.98
N LYS A 128 8.49 11.43 -5.47
CA LYS A 128 7.13 11.10 -5.91
C LYS A 128 6.11 11.83 -5.04
N ASP A 129 5.03 12.27 -5.66
CA ASP A 129 3.90 12.92 -4.98
C ASP A 129 2.86 11.89 -4.47
N ARG A 130 3.07 10.60 -4.75
CA ARG A 130 2.12 9.52 -4.44
C ARG A 130 2.76 8.13 -4.43
N ILE A 131 2.06 7.18 -3.82
CA ILE A 131 2.27 5.73 -4.01
C ILE A 131 1.15 5.23 -4.91
N GLU A 132 1.47 4.46 -5.95
CA GLU A 132 0.49 3.86 -6.86
C GLU A 132 0.70 2.35 -6.98
N PHE A 133 -0.41 1.61 -7.07
CA PHE A 133 -0.40 0.17 -7.34
C PHE A 133 -1.63 -0.24 -8.14
N THR A 134 -1.61 -1.45 -8.69
CA THR A 134 -2.79 -2.05 -9.36
C THR A 134 -3.44 -3.05 -8.42
N ILE A 135 -4.76 -2.97 -8.24
CA ILE A 135 -5.52 -3.95 -7.44
C ILE A 135 -5.34 -5.33 -8.07
N PRO A 136 -4.89 -6.34 -7.30
CA PRO A 136 -4.70 -7.69 -7.83
C PRO A 136 -6.00 -8.26 -8.41
N THR A 137 -5.95 -8.80 -9.62
CA THR A 137 -7.14 -9.42 -10.27
C THR A 137 -7.52 -10.75 -9.63
N GLY A 138 -6.59 -11.37 -8.89
CA GLY A 138 -6.83 -12.59 -8.12
C GLY A 138 -7.67 -12.41 -6.86
N ILE A 139 -7.94 -11.17 -6.46
CA ILE A 139 -8.60 -10.84 -5.20
C ILE A 139 -10.06 -11.32 -5.16
N GLU A 140 -10.57 -11.58 -3.97
CA GLU A 140 -12.00 -11.83 -3.72
C GLU A 140 -12.77 -10.50 -3.69
N ASP A 141 -14.00 -10.47 -4.24
CA ASP A 141 -14.88 -9.31 -4.13
C ASP A 141 -15.21 -9.00 -2.66
N GLY A 142 -15.37 -7.72 -2.34
CA GLY A 142 -15.71 -7.30 -0.98
C GLY A 142 -15.24 -5.89 -0.64
N GLU A 143 -15.36 -5.55 0.63
CA GLU A 143 -14.88 -4.28 1.16
C GLU A 143 -13.54 -4.44 1.86
N TYR A 144 -12.66 -3.46 1.67
CA TYR A 144 -11.27 -3.54 2.10
C TYR A 144 -10.79 -2.23 2.72
N LEU A 145 -9.98 -2.35 3.77
CA LEU A 145 -9.00 -1.33 4.10
C LEU A 145 -7.81 -1.51 3.17
N VAL A 146 -7.39 -0.42 2.53
CA VAL A 146 -6.22 -0.37 1.64
C VAL A 146 -5.24 0.65 2.20
N ARG A 147 -4.08 0.17 2.62
CA ARG A 147 -3.12 0.90 3.44
C ARG A 147 -1.83 1.17 2.67
N PRO A 148 -1.62 2.39 2.12
CA PRO A 148 -0.30 2.83 1.70
C PRO A 148 0.60 2.97 2.93
N GLU A 149 1.87 2.71 2.75
CA GLU A 149 2.90 2.93 3.74
C GLU A 149 4.20 3.37 3.08
N HIS A 150 4.84 4.36 3.66
CA HIS A 150 6.23 4.69 3.39
C HIS A 150 7.01 4.61 4.70
N ILE A 151 8.16 3.93 4.70
CA ILE A 151 9.06 3.87 5.84
C ILE A 151 10.33 4.63 5.50
N ALA A 152 10.49 5.82 6.08
CA ALA A 152 11.72 6.60 5.93
C ALA A 152 12.82 6.04 6.84
N ILE A 153 13.94 5.64 6.24
CA ILE A 153 14.98 4.84 6.93
C ILE A 153 16.22 5.65 7.31
N HIS A 154 16.25 6.97 7.08
CA HIS A 154 17.44 7.80 7.27
C HIS A 154 17.91 7.86 8.74
N GLU A 155 17.02 7.60 9.71
CA GLU A 155 17.33 7.47 11.13
C GLU A 155 17.06 6.04 11.66
N GLY A 156 16.93 5.04 10.78
CA GLY A 156 16.66 3.64 11.16
C GLY A 156 17.74 3.06 12.09
N HIS A 157 19.01 3.37 11.83
CA HIS A 157 20.15 2.90 12.61
C HIS A 157 20.16 3.35 14.08
N VAL A 158 19.43 4.40 14.42
CA VAL A 158 19.24 4.89 15.80
C VAL A 158 17.85 4.57 16.36
N GLY A 159 17.11 3.65 15.71
CA GLY A 159 15.79 3.22 16.15
C GLY A 159 14.67 4.25 15.90
N LYS A 160 14.89 5.16 14.97
CA LYS A 160 13.96 6.26 14.63
C LYS A 160 13.51 6.24 13.17
N ALA A 161 13.37 5.05 12.56
CA ALA A 161 12.69 4.99 11.28
C ALA A 161 11.28 5.60 11.40
N GLN A 162 10.85 6.31 10.34
CA GLN A 162 9.62 7.10 10.35
C GLN A 162 8.57 6.40 9.48
N PHE A 163 7.41 6.15 10.06
CA PHE A 163 6.30 5.46 9.41
C PHE A 163 5.23 6.46 9.01
N TYR A 164 4.88 6.48 7.73
CA TYR A 164 3.80 7.26 7.14
C TYR A 164 2.80 6.29 6.53
N MET A 165 1.58 6.26 7.05
CA MET A 165 0.53 5.36 6.58
C MET A 165 -0.84 5.95 6.84
N GLU A 166 -1.80 5.61 6.01
CA GLU A 166 -3.23 5.86 6.16
C GLU A 166 -4.03 4.64 5.66
N CYS A 167 -5.36 4.68 5.78
CA CYS A 167 -6.25 3.66 5.24
C CYS A 167 -7.32 4.28 4.34
N ALA A 168 -7.39 3.84 3.10
CA ALA A 168 -8.56 4.06 2.25
C ALA A 168 -9.60 2.95 2.48
N GLN A 169 -10.88 3.29 2.26
CA GLN A 169 -12.01 2.37 2.28
C GLN A 169 -12.47 2.09 0.84
N LEU A 170 -12.25 0.89 0.35
CA LEU A 170 -12.60 0.51 -1.01
C LEU A 170 -13.58 -0.68 -1.04
N ARG A 171 -14.58 -0.62 -1.94
CA ARG A 171 -15.39 -1.76 -2.34
C ARG A 171 -14.87 -2.26 -3.68
N ILE A 172 -14.35 -3.48 -3.72
CA ILE A 172 -13.73 -4.10 -4.88
C ILE A 172 -14.68 -5.11 -5.48
N THR A 173 -14.83 -5.07 -6.80
CA THR A 173 -15.62 -6.03 -7.59
C THR A 173 -14.82 -6.53 -8.80
N GLY A 174 -15.22 -7.68 -9.35
CA GLY A 174 -14.60 -8.25 -10.54
C GLY A 174 -13.30 -9.00 -10.29
N GLY A 175 -13.03 -9.37 -9.06
CA GLY A 175 -11.93 -10.25 -8.73
C GLY A 175 -12.26 -11.72 -9.03
N SER A 176 -11.22 -12.56 -9.14
CA SER A 176 -11.42 -13.99 -9.42
C SER A 176 -11.61 -14.87 -8.18
N GLY A 177 -11.70 -14.29 -7.00
CA GLY A 177 -12.06 -15.00 -5.76
C GLY A 177 -10.94 -15.81 -5.14
N GLY A 178 -9.67 -15.51 -5.45
CA GLY A 178 -8.53 -16.20 -4.90
C GLY A 178 -8.18 -15.76 -3.48
N THR A 179 -7.58 -16.66 -2.71
CA THR A 179 -7.11 -16.42 -1.34
C THR A 179 -5.68 -15.89 -1.36
N PRO A 180 -5.40 -14.71 -0.77
CA PRO A 180 -4.05 -14.16 -0.70
C PRO A 180 -3.15 -14.94 0.26
N SER A 181 -1.87 -15.07 -0.08
CA SER A 181 -0.83 -15.68 0.76
C SER A 181 0.53 -15.06 0.45
N PRO A 182 1.37 -14.71 1.46
CA PRO A 182 1.14 -14.92 2.88
C PRO A 182 0.21 -13.90 3.52
N LEU A 183 -0.35 -14.23 4.69
CA LEU A 183 -1.15 -13.36 5.54
C LEU A 183 -0.36 -12.98 6.80
N VAL A 184 -0.61 -11.77 7.30
CA VAL A 184 0.01 -11.23 8.52
C VAL A 184 -1.01 -10.50 9.38
N LYS A 185 -0.67 -10.24 10.63
CA LYS A 185 -1.45 -9.38 11.54
C LYS A 185 -0.75 -8.03 11.75
N ILE A 186 -1.54 -6.99 11.96
CA ILE A 186 -1.06 -5.67 12.40
C ILE A 186 -1.75 -5.32 13.73
N PRO A 187 -1.00 -5.09 14.83
CA PRO A 187 0.45 -5.23 14.99
C PRO A 187 0.95 -6.68 14.86
N GLY A 188 2.27 -6.85 14.81
CA GLY A 188 2.95 -8.14 14.59
C GLY A 188 3.60 -8.26 13.21
N LEU A 189 3.34 -7.29 12.33
CA LEU A 189 3.90 -7.22 10.98
C LEU A 189 5.42 -7.00 11.02
N TYR A 190 5.90 -6.14 11.91
CA TYR A 190 7.29 -5.69 12.00
C TYR A 190 7.86 -5.88 13.39
N SER A 191 9.20 -6.00 13.43
CA SER A 191 10.03 -5.85 14.63
C SER A 191 10.87 -4.59 14.51
N ALA A 192 11.14 -3.94 15.63
CA ALA A 192 12.05 -2.79 15.66
C ALA A 192 13.48 -3.15 15.21
N GLN A 193 13.85 -4.43 15.26
CA GLN A 193 15.16 -4.97 14.85
C GLN A 193 15.17 -5.51 13.42
N ASP A 194 14.06 -5.43 12.67
CA ASP A 194 14.04 -5.86 11.28
C ASP A 194 15.15 -5.14 10.49
N PRO A 195 15.96 -5.87 9.71
CA PRO A 195 17.12 -5.27 9.00
C PRO A 195 16.72 -4.13 8.05
N GLY A 196 15.50 -4.12 7.55
CA GLY A 196 14.96 -3.05 6.70
C GLY A 196 14.43 -1.86 7.49
N ILE A 197 14.25 -1.96 8.82
CA ILE A 197 13.76 -0.89 9.71
C ILE A 197 14.92 -0.30 10.52
N ALA A 198 15.71 -1.15 11.20
CA ALA A 198 16.94 -0.75 11.91
C ALA A 198 18.12 -0.56 10.94
N PHE A 199 17.84 -0.01 9.76
CA PHE A 199 18.79 0.06 8.67
C PHE A 199 19.75 1.24 8.80
N ASP A 200 21.06 0.98 8.58
CA ASP A 200 22.08 2.02 8.52
C ASP A 200 22.43 2.37 7.07
N LYS A 201 21.79 3.44 6.56
CA LYS A 201 22.07 3.93 5.19
C LYS A 201 23.42 4.67 5.09
N TRP A 202 24.01 5.08 6.20
CA TRP A 202 25.21 5.93 6.23
C TRP A 202 26.52 5.15 6.16
N ASN A 203 26.45 3.83 6.37
CA ASN A 203 27.62 2.95 6.35
C ASN A 203 27.84 2.28 4.97
N ASN A 204 27.60 3.02 3.89
CA ASN A 204 27.76 2.57 2.50
C ASN A 204 27.14 1.21 2.18
N PRO A 205 25.88 0.94 2.52
CA PRO A 205 25.25 -0.33 2.22
C PRO A 205 25.08 -0.52 0.71
N THR A 206 25.27 -1.76 0.24
CA THR A 206 25.13 -2.14 -1.17
C THR A 206 23.81 -2.82 -1.49
N SER A 207 23.06 -3.26 -0.47
CA SER A 207 21.79 -3.95 -0.61
C SER A 207 20.82 -3.53 0.48
N TYR A 208 19.53 -3.78 0.24
CA TYR A 208 18.44 -3.52 1.18
C TYR A 208 17.52 -4.71 1.29
N THR A 209 17.13 -5.07 2.51
CA THR A 209 16.16 -6.13 2.77
C THR A 209 14.79 -5.51 3.03
N MET A 210 13.82 -5.81 2.17
CA MET A 210 12.44 -5.31 2.32
C MET A 210 11.82 -5.89 3.59
N PRO A 211 11.28 -5.05 4.50
CA PRO A 211 10.60 -5.55 5.70
C PRO A 211 9.23 -6.15 5.37
N GLY A 212 8.74 -6.98 6.29
CA GLY A 212 7.46 -7.66 6.16
C GLY A 212 7.47 -8.84 5.20
N PRO A 213 6.30 -9.42 4.88
CA PRO A 213 6.18 -10.57 3.99
C PRO A 213 6.46 -10.19 2.52
N LYS A 214 6.59 -11.21 1.68
CA LYS A 214 6.57 -11.02 0.22
C LYS A 214 5.19 -10.52 -0.23
N VAL A 215 5.14 -9.90 -1.42
CA VAL A 215 3.89 -9.58 -2.10
C VAL A 215 3.06 -10.85 -2.26
N ALA A 216 1.78 -10.78 -1.94
CA ALA A 216 0.89 -11.92 -1.93
C ALA A 216 0.64 -12.47 -3.34
N THR A 217 0.55 -13.78 -3.41
CA THR A 217 -0.01 -14.53 -4.54
C THR A 217 -1.42 -15.01 -4.18
N PHE A 218 -2.24 -15.29 -5.19
CA PHE A 218 -3.64 -15.67 -4.99
C PHE A 218 -3.85 -17.10 -5.44
N GLY A 219 -4.10 -18.00 -4.48
CA GLY A 219 -4.42 -19.40 -4.74
C GLY A 219 -5.93 -19.62 -4.86
N GLY A 220 -6.36 -20.66 -5.61
CA GLY A 220 -7.77 -21.03 -5.74
C GLY A 220 -8.61 -20.07 -6.59
N ALA A 221 -7.98 -19.11 -7.27
CA ALA A 221 -8.68 -18.21 -8.19
C ALA A 221 -9.35 -19.00 -9.33
N SER A 222 -10.65 -18.75 -9.56
CA SER A 222 -11.34 -19.27 -10.74
C SER A 222 -10.72 -18.64 -11.98
N ALA A 223 -10.40 -19.45 -13.00
CA ALA A 223 -9.98 -18.91 -14.28
C ALA A 223 -11.13 -18.02 -14.81
N ALA A 224 -10.81 -16.79 -15.19
CA ALA A 224 -11.80 -15.92 -15.85
C ALA A 224 -12.38 -16.69 -17.05
N PRO A 225 -13.71 -16.59 -17.32
CA PRO A 225 -14.29 -17.23 -18.50
C PRO A 225 -13.54 -16.73 -19.74
N GLY A 226 -12.80 -17.61 -20.38
CA GLY A 226 -12.10 -17.31 -21.62
C GLY A 226 -13.09 -16.79 -22.65
N THR A 227 -12.79 -15.64 -23.26
CA THR A 227 -13.53 -15.17 -24.44
C THR A 227 -13.60 -16.32 -25.44
N PRO A 228 -14.79 -16.69 -25.96
CA PRO A 228 -14.90 -17.76 -26.95
C PRO A 228 -14.00 -17.42 -28.13
N ALA A 229 -13.13 -18.34 -28.49
CA ALA A 229 -12.34 -18.23 -29.73
C ALA A 229 -13.34 -18.16 -30.90
N ASP A 230 -13.30 -17.06 -31.63
CA ASP A 230 -14.06 -16.88 -32.85
C ASP A 230 -13.53 -17.86 -33.90
N ASN A 231 -14.27 -18.95 -34.07
CA ASN A 231 -13.95 -20.02 -35.02
C ASN A 231 -14.57 -19.68 -36.38
N SER A 232 -14.13 -18.58 -36.97
CA SER A 232 -14.48 -18.25 -38.36
C SER A 232 -13.67 -19.10 -39.34
N THR A 233 -14.14 -20.29 -39.65
CA THR A 233 -13.70 -21.06 -40.83
C THR A 233 -14.30 -20.45 -42.06
N THR A 234 -13.54 -19.66 -42.77
CA THR A 234 -13.86 -19.26 -44.16
C THR A 234 -13.68 -20.44 -45.13
N PRO A 235 -14.65 -20.85 -45.88
CA PRO A 235 -14.44 -21.84 -46.95
C PRO A 235 -13.77 -21.19 -48.15
N SER A 236 -12.67 -21.82 -48.62
CA SER A 236 -11.96 -21.48 -49.86
C SER A 236 -12.79 -21.91 -51.09
N PRO A 237 -12.95 -21.11 -52.14
CA PRO A 237 -13.62 -21.55 -53.34
C PRO A 237 -12.72 -22.40 -54.20
N SER A 238 -13.22 -23.57 -54.59
CA SER A 238 -12.63 -24.43 -55.60
C SER A 238 -12.90 -23.88 -57.01
N THR A 239 -11.90 -23.79 -57.80
CA THR A 239 -11.91 -23.85 -59.28
C THR A 239 -10.90 -24.88 -59.76
#